data_87ccf7997224478e9993a119af6dbdbd
#
_entry.id   87ccf7997224478e9993a119af6dbdbd
#
_cell.length_a   1.000
_cell.length_b   1.000
_cell.length_c   1.000
_cell.angle_alpha   90.00
_cell.angle_beta   90.00
_cell.angle_gamma   90.00
#
_symmetry.space_group_name_H-M   'P 1'
#
loop_
_entity.id
_entity.type
_entity.pdbx_description
1 polymer ?
#
loop_
_entity_poly.entity_id
_entity_poly.type
_entity_poly.pdbx_seq_one_letter_code
_entity_poly.pdbx_strand_id
1 'polypeptide(L)'
;MDRICYHTQECRGTEKLGKPIACKRDDAWFGEAYYFWESIEDSDFWGKVSKKATGKYDVYKSTVNSNDFLDTVFNEQHYKVWLSSIEKLALKFKMELGKELSLKELNDYFKNKGLYKSVDGVVFQDISSNESHYLIKGMQYKKRIQLAVFNKLTIKDFVHLHTDKSYGYDRYK
;
A
#
# COMPACT_ATOMS: atom_id res chain seq x y z
N MET A 1 14.16 -5.79 10.33
CA MET A 1 14.53 -6.48 9.07
C MET A 1 14.50 -5.47 7.95
N ASP A 2 15.55 -5.38 7.13
CA ASP A 2 15.56 -4.51 5.97
C ASP A 2 14.94 -5.24 4.77
N ARG A 3 13.98 -4.58 4.09
CA ARG A 3 13.29 -5.08 2.90
C ARG A 3 13.60 -4.21 1.71
N ILE A 4 13.92 -4.81 0.56
CA ILE A 4 13.98 -4.10 -0.71
C ILE A 4 12.56 -3.94 -1.21
N CYS A 5 12.15 -2.68 -1.49
CA CYS A 5 10.79 -2.34 -1.88
C CYS A 5 10.79 -1.33 -3.03
N TYR A 6 9.64 -1.20 -3.70
CA TYR A 6 9.49 -0.40 -4.90
C TYR A 6 8.34 0.59 -4.75
N HIS A 7 8.60 1.85 -5.07
CA HIS A 7 7.62 2.92 -5.04
C HIS A 7 7.28 3.37 -6.44
N THR A 8 5.99 3.38 -6.77
CA THR A 8 5.50 3.84 -8.08
C THR A 8 4.90 5.23 -7.95
N GLN A 9 5.40 6.15 -8.75
CA GLN A 9 4.93 7.54 -8.76
C GLN A 9 4.55 7.98 -10.18
N GLU A 10 3.59 8.90 -10.29
CA GLU A 10 3.33 9.62 -11.53
C GLU A 10 4.60 10.35 -11.99
N CYS A 11 5.00 10.19 -13.25
CA CYS A 11 6.14 10.91 -13.79
C CYS A 11 5.78 12.40 -13.96
N ARG A 12 6.47 13.29 -13.24
CA ARG A 12 6.18 14.73 -13.19
C ARG A 12 7.20 15.58 -13.94
N GLY A 13 7.88 15.02 -14.92
CA GLY A 13 8.86 15.74 -15.73
C GLY A 13 10.22 15.06 -15.79
N THR A 14 11.28 15.84 -16.03
CA THR A 14 12.65 15.32 -16.19
C THR A 14 13.36 15.09 -14.86
N GLU A 15 13.02 15.86 -13.83
CA GLU A 15 13.63 15.72 -12.51
C GLU A 15 13.05 14.50 -11.77
N LYS A 16 13.95 13.70 -11.22
CA LYS A 16 13.58 12.53 -10.44
C LYS A 16 13.50 12.88 -8.96
N LEU A 17 12.57 12.20 -8.27
CA LEU A 17 12.38 12.44 -6.84
C LEU A 17 13.57 11.93 -6.03
N GLY A 18 14.05 12.74 -5.09
CA GLY A 18 15.05 12.34 -4.10
C GLY A 18 14.45 11.63 -2.87
N LYS A 19 13.13 11.59 -2.76
CA LYS A 19 12.38 10.96 -1.66
C LYS A 19 10.96 10.60 -2.09
N PRO A 20 10.33 9.58 -1.48
CA PRO A 20 8.96 9.19 -1.82
C PRO A 20 7.96 10.28 -1.44
N ILE A 21 6.82 10.28 -2.14
CA ILE A 21 5.68 11.17 -1.84
C ILE A 21 4.63 10.37 -1.08
N ALA A 22 4.14 10.93 0.03
CA ALA A 22 3.05 10.32 0.79
C ALA A 22 1.76 10.30 -0.05
N CYS A 23 1.11 9.16 -0.06
CA CYS A 23 -0.20 8.99 -0.68
C CYS A 23 -1.28 9.54 0.27
N LYS A 24 -2.18 10.40 -0.29
CA LYS A 24 -3.32 10.99 0.45
C LYS A 24 -4.66 10.64 -0.19
N ARG A 25 -4.70 9.60 -1.03
CA ARG A 25 -5.90 9.20 -1.75
C ARG A 25 -6.98 8.66 -0.80
N ASP A 26 -8.24 8.82 -1.20
CA ASP A 26 -9.38 8.35 -0.41
C ASP A 26 -9.53 6.83 -0.39
N ASP A 27 -8.92 6.13 -1.35
CA ASP A 27 -8.89 4.67 -1.43
C ASP A 27 -7.63 4.04 -0.80
N ALA A 28 -6.79 4.82 -0.13
CA ALA A 28 -5.58 4.34 0.55
C ALA A 28 -5.95 3.63 1.86
N TRP A 29 -5.91 2.31 1.90
CA TRP A 29 -6.42 1.48 3.01
C TRP A 29 -5.86 1.85 4.39
N PHE A 30 -4.60 2.25 4.45
CA PHE A 30 -3.95 2.68 5.70
C PHE A 30 -3.81 4.21 5.79
N GLY A 31 -4.65 4.98 5.03
CA GLY A 31 -4.66 6.43 5.04
C GLY A 31 -3.37 7.06 4.52
N GLU A 32 -3.01 8.24 5.03
CA GLU A 32 -1.78 8.93 4.60
C GLU A 32 -0.54 8.13 5.01
N ALA A 33 0.22 7.63 4.01
CA ALA A 33 1.44 6.85 4.19
C ALA A 33 2.30 6.87 2.92
N TYR A 34 3.55 6.39 3.03
CA TYR A 34 4.40 6.10 1.88
C TYR A 34 4.18 4.63 1.50
N TYR A 35 3.59 4.38 0.31
CA TYR A 35 3.27 3.03 -0.13
C TYR A 35 4.37 2.45 -0.99
N PHE A 36 4.75 1.23 -0.68
CA PHE A 36 5.75 0.46 -1.42
C PHE A 36 5.22 -0.92 -1.77
N TRP A 37 5.68 -1.46 -2.88
CA TRP A 37 5.49 -2.84 -3.28
C TRP A 37 6.71 -3.68 -2.90
N GLU A 38 6.50 -4.91 -2.50
CA GLU A 38 7.60 -5.85 -2.24
C GLU A 38 8.17 -6.42 -3.56
N SER A 39 7.35 -6.47 -4.62
CA SER A 39 7.72 -6.93 -5.96
C SER A 39 7.80 -5.76 -6.95
N ILE A 40 8.81 -5.78 -7.82
CA ILE A 40 8.95 -4.81 -8.90
C ILE A 40 7.82 -4.99 -9.93
N GLU A 41 7.39 -6.22 -10.19
CA GLU A 41 6.32 -6.55 -11.12
C GLU A 41 4.99 -5.94 -10.67
N ASP A 42 4.68 -5.98 -9.36
CA ASP A 42 3.47 -5.36 -8.81
C ASP A 42 3.56 -3.84 -8.84
N SER A 43 4.76 -3.27 -8.62
CA SER A 43 5.03 -1.85 -8.76
C SER A 43 4.81 -1.36 -10.19
N ASP A 44 5.33 -2.10 -11.18
CA ASP A 44 5.15 -1.83 -12.60
C ASP A 44 3.69 -1.99 -13.04
N PHE A 45 3.06 -3.08 -12.63
CA PHE A 45 1.64 -3.29 -12.92
C PHE A 45 0.80 -2.10 -12.41
N TRP A 46 1.02 -1.68 -11.15
CA TRP A 46 0.35 -0.52 -10.58
C TRP A 46 0.61 0.76 -11.37
N GLY A 47 1.86 0.99 -11.80
CA GLY A 47 2.23 2.12 -12.66
C GLY A 47 1.46 2.13 -13.98
N LYS A 48 1.41 0.99 -14.65
CA LYS A 48 0.72 0.82 -15.94
C LYS A 48 -0.78 1.11 -15.86
N VAL A 49 -1.45 0.68 -14.79
CA VAL A 49 -2.91 0.76 -14.68
C VAL A 49 -3.41 2.01 -13.95
N SER A 50 -2.64 2.58 -13.02
CA SER A 50 -3.13 3.59 -12.08
C SER A 50 -2.57 5.00 -12.31
N LYS A 51 -1.43 5.14 -13.00
CA LYS A 51 -0.76 6.43 -13.19
C LYS A 51 -1.16 7.06 -14.54
N LYS A 52 -2.33 7.69 -14.58
CA LYS A 52 -2.97 8.14 -15.83
C LYS A 52 -2.76 9.63 -16.16
N ALA A 53 -2.43 10.47 -15.17
CA ALA A 53 -2.45 11.92 -15.35
C ALA A 53 -1.43 12.40 -16.38
N THR A 54 -0.23 11.81 -16.39
CA THR A 54 0.84 12.17 -17.36
C THR A 54 1.06 11.09 -18.42
N GLY A 55 0.36 9.95 -18.35
CA GLY A 55 0.56 8.81 -19.24
C GLY A 55 1.91 8.11 -19.06
N LYS A 56 2.65 8.45 -17.98
CA LYS A 56 3.95 7.87 -17.63
C LYS A 56 4.08 7.72 -16.12
N TYR A 57 4.85 6.73 -15.70
CA TYR A 57 5.19 6.54 -14.30
C TYR A 57 6.68 6.27 -14.10
N ASP A 58 7.15 6.61 -12.91
CA ASP A 58 8.50 6.32 -12.45
C ASP A 58 8.44 5.23 -11.38
N VAL A 59 9.38 4.31 -11.42
CA VAL A 59 9.61 3.33 -10.37
C VAL A 59 10.91 3.65 -9.65
N TYR A 60 10.84 3.64 -8.33
CA TYR A 60 11.96 3.85 -7.42
C TYR A 60 12.17 2.61 -6.57
N LYS A 61 13.44 2.25 -6.36
CA LYS A 61 13.85 1.22 -5.40
C LYS A 61 14.23 1.88 -4.09
N SER A 62 13.93 1.21 -2.98
CA SER A 62 14.32 1.66 -1.65
C SER A 62 14.55 0.48 -0.72
N THR A 63 15.32 0.70 0.33
CA THR A 63 15.45 -0.18 1.48
C THR A 63 14.57 0.34 2.60
N VAL A 64 13.63 -0.47 3.09
CA VAL A 64 12.73 -0.12 4.19
C VAL A 64 13.04 -0.98 5.40
N ASN A 65 13.40 -0.34 6.53
CA ASN A 65 13.54 -1.05 7.80
C ASN A 65 12.16 -1.32 8.39
N SER A 66 11.78 -2.60 8.48
CA SER A 66 10.46 -3.05 8.91
C SER A 66 10.45 -3.72 10.30
N ASN A 67 11.42 -3.40 11.18
CA ASN A 67 11.48 -4.00 12.51
C ASN A 67 10.23 -3.71 13.34
N ASP A 68 9.79 -2.46 13.32
CA ASP A 68 8.66 -1.99 14.11
C ASP A 68 7.38 -1.86 13.27
N PHE A 69 7.23 -2.77 12.28
CA PHE A 69 6.02 -2.84 11.45
C PHE A 69 5.02 -3.86 12.00
N LEU A 70 3.75 -3.51 11.86
CA LEU A 70 2.67 -4.48 11.99
C LEU A 70 2.63 -5.35 10.72
N ASP A 71 3.07 -6.60 10.83
CA ASP A 71 3.09 -7.52 9.69
C ASP A 71 1.82 -8.38 9.68
N THR A 72 0.85 -8.01 8.84
CA THR A 72 -0.41 -8.74 8.73
C THR A 72 -0.38 -9.87 7.69
N VAL A 73 0.79 -10.12 7.07
CA VAL A 73 0.94 -11.14 6.01
C VAL A 73 1.70 -12.36 6.50
N PHE A 74 2.80 -12.14 7.19
CA PHE A 74 3.72 -13.21 7.61
C PHE A 74 3.69 -13.47 9.11
N ASN A 75 3.03 -12.60 9.91
CA ASN A 75 2.86 -12.75 11.33
C ASN A 75 1.39 -12.95 11.69
N GLU A 76 1.01 -14.19 11.98
CA GLU A 76 -0.36 -14.56 12.29
C GLU A 76 -0.92 -13.86 13.54
N GLN A 77 -0.08 -13.60 14.54
CA GLN A 77 -0.50 -12.89 15.76
C GLN A 77 -0.82 -11.43 15.46
N HIS A 78 0.03 -10.75 14.68
CA HIS A 78 -0.21 -9.39 14.24
C HIS A 78 -1.51 -9.30 13.42
N TYR A 79 -1.71 -10.24 12.50
CA TYR A 79 -2.93 -10.31 11.70
C TYR A 79 -4.19 -10.47 12.56
N LYS A 80 -4.19 -11.44 13.49
CA LYS A 80 -5.34 -11.70 14.37
C LYS A 80 -5.67 -10.49 15.27
N VAL A 81 -4.66 -9.84 15.85
CA VAL A 81 -4.84 -8.65 16.69
C VAL A 81 -5.42 -7.50 15.86
N TRP A 82 -4.86 -7.25 14.69
CA TRP A 82 -5.32 -6.19 13.79
C TRP A 82 -6.75 -6.45 13.32
N LEU A 83 -7.05 -7.65 12.80
CA LEU A 83 -8.37 -8.02 12.31
C LEU A 83 -9.43 -7.89 13.42
N SER A 84 -9.19 -8.50 14.57
CA SER A 84 -10.11 -8.41 15.73
C SER A 84 -10.35 -6.96 16.17
N SER A 85 -9.34 -6.11 16.11
CA SER A 85 -9.46 -4.70 16.49
C SER A 85 -10.31 -3.91 15.49
N ILE A 86 -10.11 -4.14 14.18
CA ILE A 86 -10.89 -3.51 13.10
C ILE A 86 -12.34 -3.97 13.15
N GLU A 87 -12.60 -5.26 13.30
CA GLU A 87 -13.97 -5.81 13.39
C GLU A 87 -14.73 -5.25 14.59
N LYS A 88 -14.11 -5.21 15.77
CA LYS A 88 -14.71 -4.61 16.97
C LYS A 88 -15.08 -3.15 16.76
N LEU A 89 -14.20 -2.39 16.13
CA LEU A 89 -14.45 -0.98 15.84
C LEU A 89 -15.58 -0.82 14.81
N ALA A 90 -15.58 -1.60 13.74
CA ALA A 90 -16.60 -1.58 12.71
C ALA A 90 -17.98 -1.91 13.30
N LEU A 91 -18.08 -2.96 14.14
CA LEU A 91 -19.30 -3.33 14.83
C LEU A 91 -19.79 -2.21 15.76
N LYS A 92 -18.89 -1.61 16.53
CA LYS A 92 -19.24 -0.48 17.40
C LYS A 92 -19.88 0.67 16.62
N PHE A 93 -19.27 1.13 15.53
CA PHE A 93 -19.83 2.21 14.71
C PHE A 93 -21.14 1.84 14.06
N LYS A 94 -21.29 0.60 13.60
CA LYS A 94 -22.55 0.10 13.04
C LYS A 94 -23.68 0.08 14.09
N MET A 95 -23.40 -0.40 15.29
CA MET A 95 -24.42 -0.49 16.35
C MET A 95 -24.77 0.86 16.99
N GLU A 96 -23.77 1.71 17.25
CA GLU A 96 -24.02 2.98 17.97
C GLU A 96 -24.47 4.11 17.03
N LEU A 97 -24.02 4.13 15.77
CA LEU A 97 -24.22 5.25 14.85
C LEU A 97 -24.90 4.83 13.54
N GLY A 98 -25.20 3.53 13.35
CA GLY A 98 -25.74 3.04 12.08
C GLY A 98 -24.81 3.23 10.88
N LYS A 99 -23.49 3.48 11.12
CA LYS A 99 -22.52 3.84 10.08
C LYS A 99 -21.60 2.66 9.77
N GLU A 100 -21.49 2.31 8.49
CA GLU A 100 -20.47 1.39 7.97
C GLU A 100 -19.25 2.20 7.56
N LEU A 101 -18.08 1.85 8.11
CA LEU A 101 -16.82 2.52 7.82
C LEU A 101 -16.01 1.73 6.81
N SER A 102 -15.34 2.43 5.90
CA SER A 102 -14.33 1.87 5.02
C SER A 102 -13.06 1.46 5.80
N LEU A 103 -12.25 0.61 5.20
CA LEU A 103 -10.97 0.19 5.79
C LEU A 103 -10.04 1.41 6.07
N LYS A 104 -10.06 2.41 5.18
CA LYS A 104 -9.34 3.66 5.38
C LYS A 104 -9.82 4.41 6.62
N GLU A 105 -11.14 4.62 6.75
CA GLU A 105 -11.71 5.34 7.90
C GLU A 105 -11.40 4.65 9.23
N LEU A 106 -11.43 3.31 9.26
CA LEU A 106 -11.06 2.51 10.43
C LEU A 106 -9.57 2.68 10.79
N ASN A 107 -8.68 2.62 9.81
CA ASN A 107 -7.24 2.82 10.04
C ASN A 107 -6.90 4.28 10.39
N ASP A 108 -7.57 5.26 9.80
CA ASP A 108 -7.43 6.67 10.19
C ASP A 108 -7.91 6.91 11.64
N TYR A 109 -8.98 6.25 12.05
CA TYR A 109 -9.41 6.28 13.46
C TYR A 109 -8.33 5.71 14.39
N PHE A 110 -7.70 4.56 14.04
CA PHE A 110 -6.60 4.00 14.82
C PHE A 110 -5.41 4.94 14.93
N LYS A 111 -5.02 5.60 13.84
CA LYS A 111 -3.96 6.61 13.85
C LYS A 111 -4.31 7.77 14.78
N ASN A 112 -5.52 8.32 14.64
CA ASN A 112 -5.98 9.46 15.43
C ASN A 112 -6.08 9.14 16.92
N LYS A 113 -6.42 7.91 17.29
CA LYS A 113 -6.43 7.42 18.68
C LYS A 113 -5.03 7.02 19.18
N GLY A 114 -4.02 7.09 18.34
CA GLY A 114 -2.64 6.78 18.68
C GLY A 114 -2.35 5.29 18.86
N LEU A 115 -3.19 4.42 18.33
CA LEU A 115 -2.98 2.96 18.40
C LEU A 115 -1.81 2.50 17.52
N TYR A 116 -1.42 3.30 16.55
CA TYR A 116 -0.23 3.07 15.72
C TYR A 116 1.02 3.88 16.16
N LYS A 117 1.04 4.45 17.37
CA LYS A 117 2.18 5.27 17.84
C LYS A 117 3.51 4.51 17.93
N SER A 118 3.45 3.21 18.23
CA SER A 118 4.62 2.33 18.31
C SER A 118 4.88 1.54 17.04
N VAL A 119 4.20 1.88 15.93
CA VAL A 119 4.26 1.15 14.67
C VAL A 119 4.76 2.09 13.58
N ASP A 120 5.90 1.77 12.98
CA ASP A 120 6.50 2.55 11.90
C ASP A 120 5.83 2.32 10.54
N GLY A 121 5.02 1.27 10.42
CA GLY A 121 4.30 0.94 9.20
C GLY A 121 3.53 -0.37 9.30
N VAL A 122 2.87 -0.75 8.22
CA VAL A 122 2.11 -1.99 8.10
C VAL A 122 2.52 -2.73 6.84
N VAL A 123 2.80 -4.03 6.96
CA VAL A 123 2.90 -4.95 5.82
C VAL A 123 1.54 -5.59 5.61
N PHE A 124 0.99 -5.49 4.42
CA PHE A 124 -0.36 -5.99 4.13
C PHE A 124 -0.46 -6.58 2.72
N GLN A 125 -1.46 -7.43 2.54
CA GLN A 125 -1.76 -7.99 1.23
C GLN A 125 -2.77 -7.09 0.51
N ASP A 126 -2.40 -6.61 -0.67
CA ASP A 126 -3.33 -6.00 -1.61
C ASP A 126 -4.06 -7.11 -2.39
N ILE A 127 -5.38 -7.05 -2.42
CA ILE A 127 -6.19 -8.01 -3.16
C ILE A 127 -6.55 -7.37 -4.50
N SER A 128 -6.15 -8.01 -5.60
CA SER A 128 -6.65 -7.60 -6.91
C SER A 128 -8.15 -7.85 -6.98
N SER A 129 -8.92 -6.80 -7.21
CA SER A 129 -10.37 -6.89 -7.36
C SER A 129 -10.82 -7.51 -8.70
N ASN A 130 -9.89 -7.78 -9.60
CA ASN A 130 -10.20 -8.25 -10.95
C ASN A 130 -9.56 -9.61 -11.23
N GLU A 131 -10.39 -10.67 -11.32
CA GLU A 131 -9.95 -12.04 -11.63
C GLU A 131 -9.27 -12.17 -13.01
N SER A 132 -9.52 -11.24 -13.94
CA SER A 132 -8.86 -11.24 -15.25
C SER A 132 -7.35 -11.03 -15.20
N HIS A 133 -6.82 -10.61 -14.04
CA HIS A 133 -5.38 -10.46 -13.82
C HIS A 133 -4.68 -11.78 -13.43
N TYR A 134 -5.42 -12.85 -13.20
CA TYR A 134 -4.84 -14.14 -12.89
C TYR A 134 -4.68 -15.00 -14.15
N LEU A 135 -3.45 -15.42 -14.41
CA LEU A 135 -3.15 -16.37 -15.48
C LEU A 135 -3.91 -17.70 -15.29
N ILE A 136 -4.15 -18.06 -14.04
CA ILE A 136 -4.88 -19.27 -13.68
C ILE A 136 -6.21 -18.87 -13.05
N LYS A 137 -7.33 -19.27 -13.68
CA LYS A 137 -8.69 -18.99 -13.19
C LYS A 137 -8.86 -19.54 -11.78
N GLY A 138 -9.36 -18.70 -10.85
CA GLY A 138 -9.57 -19.06 -9.45
C GLY A 138 -8.31 -19.04 -8.57
N MET A 139 -7.16 -18.65 -9.12
CA MET A 139 -5.93 -18.53 -8.35
C MET A 139 -5.87 -17.19 -7.58
N GLN A 140 -6.62 -17.12 -6.48
CA GLN A 140 -6.72 -15.90 -5.66
C GLN A 140 -5.62 -15.75 -4.61
N TYR A 141 -4.74 -16.74 -4.46
CA TYR A 141 -3.67 -16.75 -3.45
C TYR A 141 -2.33 -16.20 -3.94
N LYS A 142 -2.25 -15.65 -5.15
CA LYS A 142 -1.07 -14.88 -5.56
C LYS A 142 -1.01 -13.63 -4.69
N LYS A 143 -0.13 -13.63 -3.71
CA LYS A 143 0.03 -12.49 -2.80
C LYS A 143 0.64 -11.31 -3.55
N ARG A 144 -0.01 -10.16 -3.44
CA ARG A 144 0.53 -8.86 -3.80
C ARG A 144 0.78 -8.11 -2.50
N ILE A 145 2.02 -7.89 -2.18
CA ILE A 145 2.40 -7.38 -0.86
C ILE A 145 2.78 -5.91 -0.97
N GLN A 146 2.15 -5.11 -0.12
CA GLN A 146 2.46 -3.70 0.05
C GLN A 146 2.93 -3.40 1.47
N LEU A 147 3.69 -2.32 1.57
CA LEU A 147 4.04 -1.67 2.83
C LEU A 147 3.42 -0.27 2.84
N ALA A 148 2.66 0.04 3.89
CA ALA A 148 2.26 1.41 4.23
C ALA A 148 3.21 1.92 5.31
N VAL A 149 4.17 2.76 4.94
CA VAL A 149 5.21 3.29 5.82
C VAL A 149 4.73 4.60 6.43
N PHE A 150 4.64 4.69 7.75
CA PHE A 150 4.23 5.88 8.50
C PHE A 150 5.43 6.76 8.88
N ASN A 151 6.52 6.11 9.29
CA ASN A 151 7.76 6.79 9.67
C ASN A 151 8.74 6.81 8.49
N LYS A 152 8.91 7.98 7.88
CA LYS A 152 9.83 8.14 6.74
C LYS A 152 11.31 7.86 7.05
N LEU A 153 11.71 7.90 8.34
CA LEU A 153 13.08 7.63 8.73
C LEU A 153 13.48 6.15 8.53
N THR A 154 12.52 5.27 8.39
CA THR A 154 12.75 3.85 8.05
C THR A 154 13.09 3.63 6.58
N ILE A 155 12.90 4.64 5.72
CA ILE A 155 13.12 4.57 4.27
C ILE A 155 14.54 5.05 3.94
N LYS A 156 15.33 4.18 3.29
CA LYS A 156 16.71 4.44 2.90
C LYS A 156 16.90 4.17 1.41
N ASP A 157 17.97 4.68 0.83
CA ASP A 157 18.45 4.36 -0.52
C ASP A 157 17.36 4.52 -1.60
N PHE A 158 16.62 5.63 -1.54
CA PHE A 158 15.56 5.92 -2.50
C PHE A 158 16.15 6.33 -3.86
N VAL A 159 16.14 5.41 -4.83
CA VAL A 159 16.81 5.56 -6.13
C VAL A 159 15.84 5.29 -7.27
N HIS A 160 15.84 6.17 -8.27
CA HIS A 160 15.09 5.97 -9.52
C HIS A 160 15.64 4.76 -10.28
N LEU A 161 14.77 3.85 -10.70
CA LEU A 161 15.12 2.71 -11.53
C LEU A 161 14.83 2.96 -13.02
N HIS A 162 13.55 3.25 -13.32
CA HIS A 162 13.12 3.46 -14.70
C HIS A 162 11.83 4.30 -14.78
N THR A 163 11.55 4.75 -15.98
CA THR A 163 10.28 5.40 -16.37
C THR A 163 9.63 4.57 -17.48
N ASP A 164 8.32 4.33 -17.39
CA ASP A 164 7.56 3.62 -18.42
C ASP A 164 6.19 4.27 -18.66
N LYS A 165 5.47 3.79 -19.68
CA LYS A 165 4.16 4.30 -20.09
C LYS A 165 3.04 3.70 -19.25
N SER A 166 2.08 4.55 -18.89
CA SER A 166 0.82 4.12 -18.29
C SER A 166 -0.28 4.02 -19.34
N TYR A 167 -1.01 2.92 -19.35
CA TYR A 167 -2.06 2.65 -20.34
C TYR A 167 -3.47 2.68 -19.76
N GLY A 168 -3.59 2.66 -18.42
CA GLY A 168 -4.87 2.49 -17.74
C GLY A 168 -5.42 1.07 -17.84
N TYR A 169 -6.52 0.80 -17.12
CA TYR A 169 -7.16 -0.53 -17.08
C TYR A 169 -7.76 -0.96 -18.44
N ASP A 170 -8.12 -0.02 -19.31
CA ASP A 170 -8.89 -0.32 -20.53
C ASP A 170 -8.11 -1.07 -21.62
N ARG A 171 -6.78 -1.18 -21.48
CA ARG A 171 -5.93 -1.94 -22.42
C ARG A 171 -5.54 -3.34 -21.94
N TYR A 172 -6.03 -3.76 -20.78
CA TYR A 172 -5.80 -5.11 -20.24
C TYR A 172 -7.06 -6.00 -20.28
N LYS A 173 -8.05 -5.57 -21.04
CA LYS A 173 -9.24 -6.38 -21.37
C LYS A 173 -9.01 -7.27 -22.59
#